data_9b132708bddefde2005238b8060298a1
#
_entry.id   9b132708bddefde2005238b8060298a1
#
_cell.length_a   1.000
_cell.length_b   1.000
_cell.length_c   1.000
_cell.angle_alpha   90.00
_cell.angle_beta   90.00
_cell.angle_gamma   90.00
#
_symmetry.space_group_name_H-M   'P 1'
#
loop_
_entity.id
_entity.type
_entity.pdbx_description
1 polymer ?
#
loop_
_entity_poly.entity_id
_entity_poly.type
_entity_poly.pdbx_seq_one_letter_code
_entity_poly.pdbx_strand_id
1 'polypeptide(L)'
;MEKKTETEETVTSRSLETVRLLIRPFQEEDADAFFACCQNPNLGNNAGWAPHKTIEESREILQNVFIGQENIWAMILKDAQQLIGSIGIVPDPKRENPQVRMLGYWLDEAHWGKGYMAEAVQAILNYGFNELQLSLITANCYPHNKRSQQVLERNGFIYEGVLHQAELTYNGNIFDHLCYYLPNICQPAPQDYDEILEVWEASVRHTHHFLTEEHMQFYKPLVRNHYLPAVELYICLLYTSDAADEL
;
A
#
# COMPACT_ATOMS: atom_id res chain seq x y z
N MET A 1 -1.34 -45.29 -13.73
CA MET A 1 -0.65 -44.01 -13.46
C MET A 1 -1.63 -42.91 -13.79
N GLU A 2 -2.44 -42.52 -12.82
CA GLU A 2 -3.38 -41.40 -12.96
C GLU A 2 -2.63 -40.09 -12.70
N LYS A 3 -2.65 -39.22 -13.70
CA LYS A 3 -2.20 -37.83 -13.52
C LYS A 3 -3.27 -37.10 -12.73
N LYS A 4 -2.94 -36.73 -11.49
CA LYS A 4 -3.67 -35.69 -10.76
C LYS A 4 -3.48 -34.38 -11.51
N THR A 5 -4.55 -33.87 -12.10
CA THR A 5 -4.66 -32.47 -12.50
C THR A 5 -4.78 -31.66 -11.22
N GLU A 6 -3.71 -30.96 -10.87
CA GLU A 6 -3.77 -29.86 -9.90
C GLU A 6 -4.62 -28.77 -10.55
N THR A 7 -5.79 -28.55 -10.01
CA THR A 7 -6.60 -27.36 -10.28
C THR A 7 -5.86 -26.18 -9.64
N GLU A 8 -5.29 -25.30 -10.47
CA GLU A 8 -4.88 -23.98 -10.04
C GLU A 8 -6.11 -23.27 -9.44
N GLU A 9 -6.18 -23.19 -8.13
CA GLU A 9 -7.07 -22.28 -7.46
C GLU A 9 -6.64 -20.86 -7.84
N THR A 10 -7.41 -20.22 -8.71
CA THR A 10 -7.26 -18.79 -9.00
C THR A 10 -7.53 -18.03 -7.69
N VAL A 11 -6.48 -17.56 -7.05
CA VAL A 11 -6.57 -16.68 -5.88
C VAL A 11 -7.17 -15.37 -6.36
N THR A 12 -8.47 -15.22 -6.20
CA THR A 12 -9.18 -13.98 -6.53
C THR A 12 -9.07 -13.02 -5.34
N SER A 13 -8.65 -11.79 -5.58
CA SER A 13 -8.62 -10.75 -4.56
C SER A 13 -10.00 -10.59 -3.90
N ARG A 14 -10.02 -10.56 -2.57
CA ARG A 14 -11.24 -10.33 -1.78
C ARG A 14 -11.81 -8.93 -2.09
N SER A 15 -13.12 -8.79 -2.10
CA SER A 15 -13.80 -7.49 -2.14
C SER A 15 -13.74 -6.80 -0.78
N LEU A 16 -13.55 -5.47 -0.81
CA LEU A 16 -13.55 -4.60 0.36
C LEU A 16 -14.70 -3.60 0.24
N GLU A 17 -15.25 -3.20 1.36
CA GLU A 17 -16.34 -2.23 1.40
C GLU A 17 -15.99 -1.04 2.29
N THR A 18 -16.41 0.13 1.83
CA THR A 18 -16.38 1.37 2.61
C THR A 18 -17.79 1.94 2.74
N VAL A 19 -17.94 3.11 3.28
CA VAL A 19 -19.25 3.77 3.38
C VAL A 19 -19.88 3.97 1.99
N ARG A 20 -19.11 4.46 1.01
CA ARG A 20 -19.61 4.85 -0.31
C ARG A 20 -19.17 3.93 -1.45
N LEU A 21 -18.13 3.09 -1.23
CA LEU A 21 -17.50 2.31 -2.28
C LEU A 21 -17.58 0.80 -2.01
N LEU A 22 -17.78 0.04 -3.10
CA LEU A 22 -17.44 -1.35 -3.21
C LEU A 22 -16.14 -1.45 -4.02
N ILE A 23 -15.11 -2.00 -3.42
CA ILE A 23 -13.78 -2.20 -4.01
C ILE A 23 -13.68 -3.70 -4.30
N ARG A 24 -13.81 -4.11 -5.57
CA ARG A 24 -13.89 -5.51 -5.98
C ARG A 24 -12.97 -5.81 -7.15
N PRO A 25 -12.61 -7.08 -7.39
CA PRO A 25 -11.91 -7.46 -8.61
C PRO A 25 -12.63 -6.93 -9.86
N PHE A 26 -11.83 -6.61 -10.89
CA PHE A 26 -12.36 -6.23 -12.19
C PHE A 26 -13.07 -7.41 -12.85
N GLN A 27 -14.09 -7.10 -13.67
CA GLN A 27 -14.92 -8.01 -14.42
C GLN A 27 -14.99 -7.57 -15.90
N GLU A 28 -15.35 -8.46 -16.80
CA GLU A 28 -15.47 -8.15 -18.24
C GLU A 28 -16.56 -7.10 -18.49
N GLU A 29 -17.61 -7.09 -17.67
CA GLU A 29 -18.72 -6.15 -17.73
C GLU A 29 -18.29 -4.70 -17.40
N ASP A 30 -17.13 -4.51 -16.79
CA ASP A 30 -16.60 -3.17 -16.49
C ASP A 30 -16.08 -2.44 -17.74
N ALA A 31 -15.93 -3.10 -18.86
CA ALA A 31 -15.23 -2.62 -20.04
C ALA A 31 -15.75 -1.27 -20.56
N ASP A 32 -17.07 -1.08 -20.64
CA ASP A 32 -17.67 0.16 -21.16
C ASP A 32 -17.41 1.34 -20.21
N ALA A 33 -17.56 1.14 -18.91
CA ALA A 33 -17.28 2.15 -17.90
C ALA A 33 -15.76 2.44 -17.79
N PHE A 34 -14.93 1.40 -17.90
CA PHE A 34 -13.48 1.52 -17.94
C PHE A 34 -13.01 2.34 -19.13
N PHE A 35 -13.57 2.09 -20.34
CA PHE A 35 -13.29 2.90 -21.53
C PHE A 35 -13.72 4.36 -21.31
N ALA A 36 -14.94 4.58 -20.81
CA ALA A 36 -15.43 5.92 -20.54
C ALA A 36 -14.52 6.75 -19.64
N CYS A 37 -13.91 6.12 -18.60
CA CYS A 37 -12.93 6.77 -17.75
C CYS A 37 -11.57 6.98 -18.46
N CYS A 38 -11.03 5.94 -19.10
CA CYS A 38 -9.66 5.92 -19.59
C CYS A 38 -9.43 6.65 -20.91
N GLN A 39 -10.49 6.99 -21.66
CA GLN A 39 -10.38 7.87 -22.84
C GLN A 39 -10.12 9.34 -22.48
N ASN A 40 -10.27 9.73 -21.20
CA ASN A 40 -10.05 11.10 -20.74
C ASN A 40 -8.55 11.44 -20.70
N PRO A 41 -8.08 12.44 -21.51
CA PRO A 41 -6.66 12.80 -21.53
C PRO A 41 -6.17 13.39 -20.21
N ASN A 42 -7.03 14.02 -19.40
CA ASN A 42 -6.63 14.55 -18.10
C ASN A 42 -6.28 13.41 -17.12
N LEU A 43 -6.97 12.28 -17.22
CA LEU A 43 -6.63 11.09 -16.44
C LEU A 43 -5.28 10.51 -16.89
N GLY A 44 -5.10 10.27 -18.20
CA GLY A 44 -3.85 9.72 -18.75
C GLY A 44 -2.62 10.57 -18.44
N ASN A 45 -2.72 11.89 -18.55
CA ASN A 45 -1.62 12.81 -18.21
C ASN A 45 -1.19 12.77 -16.74
N ASN A 46 -2.07 12.37 -15.83
CA ASN A 46 -1.78 12.24 -14.39
C ASN A 46 -1.39 10.81 -13.98
N ALA A 47 -1.54 9.84 -14.87
CA ALA A 47 -1.34 8.43 -14.59
C ALA A 47 -0.32 7.75 -15.54
N GLY A 48 0.23 8.48 -16.51
CA GLY A 48 1.35 8.05 -17.35
C GLY A 48 0.97 7.27 -18.61
N TRP A 49 -0.31 6.97 -18.85
CA TRP A 49 -0.72 6.22 -20.04
C TRP A 49 -1.42 7.07 -21.11
N ALA A 50 -1.39 6.57 -22.36
CA ALA A 50 -2.12 7.18 -23.46
C ALA A 50 -3.64 7.03 -23.25
N PRO A 51 -4.45 8.08 -23.49
CA PRO A 51 -5.90 7.93 -23.50
C PRO A 51 -6.34 6.82 -24.46
N HIS A 52 -7.24 5.94 -23.99
CA HIS A 52 -7.75 4.84 -24.80
C HIS A 52 -8.54 5.39 -25.99
N LYS A 53 -8.35 4.79 -27.16
CA LYS A 53 -8.94 5.27 -28.41
C LYS A 53 -10.19 4.51 -28.78
N THR A 54 -10.27 3.23 -28.41
CA THR A 54 -11.42 2.37 -28.74
C THR A 54 -11.79 1.51 -27.56
N ILE A 55 -13.01 0.98 -27.59
CA ILE A 55 -13.49 0.04 -26.57
C ILE A 55 -12.73 -1.30 -26.65
N GLU A 56 -12.30 -1.71 -27.83
CA GLU A 56 -11.53 -2.94 -28.05
C GLU A 56 -10.17 -2.83 -27.35
N GLU A 57 -9.47 -1.70 -27.48
CA GLU A 57 -8.24 -1.41 -26.77
C GLU A 57 -8.45 -1.51 -25.26
N SER A 58 -9.55 -0.91 -24.76
CA SER A 58 -9.89 -0.98 -23.33
C SER A 58 -10.18 -2.39 -22.85
N ARG A 59 -10.87 -3.21 -23.65
CA ARG A 59 -11.13 -4.63 -23.33
C ARG A 59 -9.85 -5.44 -23.26
N GLU A 60 -8.93 -5.23 -24.21
CA GLU A 60 -7.65 -5.91 -24.22
C GLU A 60 -6.80 -5.53 -22.99
N ILE A 61 -6.72 -4.24 -22.65
CA ILE A 61 -6.02 -3.77 -21.45
C ILE A 61 -6.68 -4.31 -20.17
N LEU A 62 -8.01 -4.24 -20.08
CA LEU A 62 -8.77 -4.75 -18.94
C LEU A 62 -8.49 -6.23 -18.71
N GLN A 63 -8.52 -7.04 -19.77
CA GLN A 63 -8.27 -8.48 -19.71
C GLN A 63 -6.83 -8.82 -19.31
N ASN A 64 -5.85 -8.11 -19.88
CA ASN A 64 -4.43 -8.47 -19.71
C ASN A 64 -3.77 -7.86 -18.47
N VAL A 65 -4.32 -6.73 -17.96
CA VAL A 65 -3.66 -5.92 -16.92
C VAL A 65 -4.45 -5.90 -15.61
N PHE A 66 -5.78 -6.11 -15.65
CA PHE A 66 -6.63 -5.92 -14.47
C PHE A 66 -7.38 -7.18 -14.04
N ILE A 67 -7.99 -7.91 -14.98
CA ILE A 67 -8.75 -9.12 -14.64
C ILE A 67 -7.81 -10.24 -14.20
N GLY A 68 -8.16 -10.89 -13.09
CA GLY A 68 -7.36 -11.98 -12.52
C GLY A 68 -6.08 -11.54 -11.78
N GLN A 69 -5.82 -10.22 -11.70
CA GLN A 69 -4.68 -9.72 -10.97
C GLN A 69 -4.96 -9.68 -9.47
N GLU A 70 -4.00 -10.14 -8.68
CA GLU A 70 -4.07 -10.04 -7.23
C GLU A 70 -3.81 -8.61 -6.77
N ASN A 71 -4.61 -8.20 -5.77
CA ASN A 71 -4.45 -6.90 -5.10
C ASN A 71 -4.59 -5.69 -6.02
N ILE A 72 -5.38 -5.82 -7.10
CA ILE A 72 -5.83 -4.74 -7.97
C ILE A 72 -7.35 -4.79 -8.06
N TRP A 73 -8.00 -3.67 -7.80
CA TRP A 73 -9.46 -3.58 -7.67
C TRP A 73 -10.06 -2.45 -8.49
N ALA A 74 -11.27 -2.69 -8.97
CA ALA A 74 -12.19 -1.69 -9.44
C ALA A 74 -12.86 -0.97 -8.25
N MET A 75 -13.01 0.33 -8.34
CA MET A 75 -13.75 1.15 -7.38
C MET A 75 -15.15 1.42 -7.91
N ILE A 76 -16.15 0.85 -7.28
CA ILE A 76 -17.56 0.99 -7.66
C ILE A 76 -18.26 1.92 -6.67
N LEU A 77 -18.89 2.98 -7.17
CA LEU A 77 -19.73 3.86 -6.36
C LEU A 77 -21.05 3.13 -6.06
N LYS A 78 -21.34 2.89 -4.77
CA LYS A 78 -22.49 2.05 -4.34
C LYS A 78 -23.85 2.59 -4.81
N ASP A 79 -24.07 3.89 -4.68
CA ASP A 79 -25.36 4.50 -5.01
C ASP A 79 -25.68 4.43 -6.51
N ALA A 80 -24.67 4.57 -7.36
CA ALA A 80 -24.84 4.57 -8.80
C ALA A 80 -24.50 3.22 -9.46
N GLN A 81 -23.96 2.27 -8.72
CA GLN A 81 -23.41 1.00 -9.23
C GLN A 81 -22.43 1.23 -10.41
N GLN A 82 -21.66 2.32 -10.33
CA GLN A 82 -20.80 2.81 -11.41
C GLN A 82 -19.34 2.61 -11.04
N LEU A 83 -18.55 2.08 -11.98
CA LEU A 83 -17.09 2.08 -11.89
C LEU A 83 -16.60 3.53 -12.03
N ILE A 84 -15.82 3.98 -11.05
CA ILE A 84 -15.29 5.35 -10.99
C ILE A 84 -13.76 5.40 -10.91
N GLY A 85 -13.07 4.26 -10.76
CA GLY A 85 -11.62 4.26 -10.60
C GLY A 85 -11.05 2.87 -10.36
N SER A 86 -9.77 2.86 -10.08
CA SER A 86 -9.03 1.67 -9.67
C SER A 86 -8.07 2.00 -8.53
N ILE A 87 -7.82 1.02 -7.70
CA ILE A 87 -6.81 1.07 -6.64
C ILE A 87 -6.15 -0.29 -6.49
N GLY A 88 -4.86 -0.33 -6.18
CA GLY A 88 -4.14 -1.59 -5.98
C GLY A 88 -2.90 -1.44 -5.13
N ILE A 89 -2.43 -2.59 -4.61
CA ILE A 89 -1.14 -2.73 -3.94
C ILE A 89 -0.33 -3.79 -4.70
N VAL A 90 0.71 -3.34 -5.40
CA VAL A 90 1.55 -4.17 -6.25
C VAL A 90 2.98 -4.27 -5.68
N PRO A 91 3.80 -5.24 -6.09
CA PRO A 91 5.22 -5.24 -5.75
C PRO A 91 5.87 -3.90 -6.09
N ASP A 92 6.66 -3.34 -5.18
CA ASP A 92 7.41 -2.10 -5.47
C ASP A 92 8.62 -2.43 -6.34
N PRO A 93 8.67 -1.95 -7.60
CA PRO A 93 9.77 -2.26 -8.51
C PRO A 93 11.12 -1.65 -8.11
N LYS A 94 11.13 -0.79 -7.08
CA LYS A 94 12.31 -0.13 -6.55
C LYS A 94 12.83 -0.78 -5.26
N ARG A 95 12.13 -1.79 -4.75
CA ARG A 95 12.47 -2.47 -3.49
C ARG A 95 12.31 -3.98 -3.64
N GLU A 96 13.35 -4.72 -3.27
CA GLU A 96 13.36 -6.17 -3.34
C GLU A 96 12.74 -6.85 -2.09
N ASN A 97 12.20 -6.06 -1.15
CA ASN A 97 11.56 -6.56 0.06
C ASN A 97 10.09 -6.96 -0.23
N PRO A 98 9.71 -8.25 -0.09
CA PRO A 98 8.34 -8.71 -0.38
C PRO A 98 7.28 -8.17 0.58
N GLN A 99 7.67 -7.67 1.76
CA GLN A 99 6.78 -7.02 2.72
C GLN A 99 6.57 -5.53 2.42
N VAL A 100 7.17 -5.03 1.34
CA VAL A 100 6.95 -3.68 0.83
C VAL A 100 6.15 -3.77 -0.46
N ARG A 101 5.06 -3.02 -0.53
CA ARG A 101 4.21 -2.93 -1.71
C ARG A 101 4.00 -1.47 -2.08
N MET A 102 3.76 -1.23 -3.35
CA MET A 102 3.48 0.10 -3.88
C MET A 102 1.98 0.27 -4.11
N LEU A 103 1.41 1.30 -3.52
CA LEU A 103 0.04 1.75 -3.76
C LEU A 103 -0.02 2.48 -5.11
N GLY A 104 -0.93 2.03 -5.97
CA GLY A 104 -1.26 2.69 -7.22
C GLY A 104 -2.77 2.92 -7.34
N TYR A 105 -3.18 4.02 -7.95
CA TYR A 105 -4.60 4.33 -8.15
C TYR A 105 -4.83 5.34 -9.27
N TRP A 106 -6.06 5.32 -9.79
CA TRP A 106 -6.62 6.38 -10.61
C TRP A 106 -8.11 6.55 -10.32
N LEU A 107 -8.64 7.74 -10.59
CA LEU A 107 -10.03 8.09 -10.36
C LEU A 107 -10.55 8.92 -11.55
N ASP A 108 -11.74 8.61 -12.02
CA ASP A 108 -12.43 9.39 -13.04
C ASP A 108 -12.54 10.86 -12.63
N GLU A 109 -12.29 11.76 -13.59
CA GLU A 109 -12.24 13.21 -13.36
C GLU A 109 -13.54 13.77 -12.77
N ALA A 110 -14.70 13.27 -13.19
CA ALA A 110 -16.00 13.68 -12.67
C ALA A 110 -16.17 13.41 -11.16
N HIS A 111 -15.32 12.57 -10.61
CA HIS A 111 -15.33 12.15 -9.20
C HIS A 111 -14.21 12.75 -8.36
N TRP A 112 -13.34 13.61 -8.93
CA TRP A 112 -12.28 14.29 -8.18
C TRP A 112 -12.84 15.26 -7.12
N GLY A 113 -12.08 15.48 -6.07
CA GLY A 113 -12.41 16.43 -4.99
C GLY A 113 -13.50 15.99 -4.01
N LYS A 114 -14.11 14.81 -4.21
CA LYS A 114 -15.23 14.29 -3.39
C LYS A 114 -14.78 13.35 -2.26
N GLY A 115 -13.47 13.10 -2.11
CA GLY A 115 -12.91 12.28 -1.06
C GLY A 115 -12.96 10.75 -1.30
N TYR A 116 -13.43 10.29 -2.45
CA TYR A 116 -13.53 8.86 -2.76
C TYR A 116 -12.18 8.15 -2.75
N MET A 117 -11.14 8.76 -3.35
CA MET A 117 -9.83 8.14 -3.35
C MET A 117 -9.23 8.06 -1.94
N ALA A 118 -9.39 9.08 -1.10
CA ALA A 118 -8.91 9.02 0.27
C ALA A 118 -9.61 7.91 1.08
N GLU A 119 -10.91 7.72 0.87
CA GLU A 119 -11.69 6.63 1.49
C GLU A 119 -11.22 5.26 1.01
N ALA A 120 -10.97 5.09 -0.28
CA ALA A 120 -10.43 3.84 -0.84
C ALA A 120 -9.02 3.53 -0.32
N VAL A 121 -8.14 4.54 -0.26
CA VAL A 121 -6.78 4.39 0.28
C VAL A 121 -6.82 3.88 1.70
N GLN A 122 -7.67 4.42 2.58
CA GLN A 122 -7.82 3.92 3.95
C GLN A 122 -8.19 2.43 4.01
N ALA A 123 -9.12 1.98 3.17
CA ALA A 123 -9.52 0.58 3.12
C ALA A 123 -8.35 -0.32 2.68
N ILE A 124 -7.58 0.13 1.68
CA ILE A 124 -6.43 -0.61 1.16
C ILE A 124 -5.25 -0.62 2.15
N LEU A 125 -5.00 0.48 2.87
CA LEU A 125 -3.99 0.52 3.92
C LEU A 125 -4.32 -0.48 5.05
N ASN A 126 -5.58 -0.49 5.47
CA ASN A 126 -6.04 -1.45 6.47
C ASN A 126 -5.87 -2.91 6.01
N TYR A 127 -6.21 -3.21 4.76
CA TYR A 127 -6.00 -4.53 4.15
C TYR A 127 -4.50 -4.87 4.08
N GLY A 128 -3.67 -3.95 3.59
CA GLY A 128 -2.24 -4.14 3.41
C GLY A 128 -1.51 -4.43 4.73
N PHE A 129 -1.81 -3.67 5.77
CA PHE A 129 -1.16 -3.82 7.06
C PHE A 129 -1.70 -5.00 7.89
N ASN A 130 -3.03 -5.23 7.90
CA ASN A 130 -3.63 -6.22 8.78
C ASN A 130 -3.79 -7.60 8.13
N GLU A 131 -4.04 -7.68 6.82
CA GLU A 131 -4.25 -8.97 6.14
C GLU A 131 -3.00 -9.42 5.36
N LEU A 132 -2.32 -8.52 4.65
CA LEU A 132 -1.07 -8.86 3.96
C LEU A 132 0.17 -8.76 4.84
N GLN A 133 0.04 -8.25 6.08
CA GLN A 133 1.13 -8.08 7.04
C GLN A 133 2.32 -7.30 6.45
N LEU A 134 2.02 -6.25 5.67
CA LEU A 134 3.05 -5.42 5.09
C LEU A 134 3.74 -4.58 6.17
N SER A 135 5.04 -4.42 6.06
CA SER A 135 5.82 -3.52 6.92
C SER A 135 5.81 -2.08 6.45
N LEU A 136 5.66 -1.89 5.13
CA LEU A 136 5.71 -0.57 4.49
C LEU A 136 4.84 -0.55 3.23
N ILE A 137 4.13 0.55 3.03
CA ILE A 137 3.44 0.84 1.77
C ILE A 137 4.06 2.09 1.17
N THR A 138 4.51 2.01 -0.08
CA THR A 138 5.05 3.12 -0.85
C THR A 138 4.03 3.68 -1.83
N ALA A 139 4.27 4.87 -2.34
CA ALA A 139 3.50 5.45 -3.43
C ALA A 139 4.34 6.47 -4.19
N ASN A 140 4.01 6.67 -5.46
CA ASN A 140 4.64 7.71 -6.27
C ASN A 140 3.57 8.59 -6.92
N CYS A 141 3.93 9.84 -7.18
CA CYS A 141 3.13 10.71 -8.03
C CYS A 141 4.00 11.69 -8.81
N TYR A 142 3.48 12.24 -9.89
CA TYR A 142 4.16 13.31 -10.61
C TYR A 142 4.18 14.62 -9.81
N PRO A 143 5.22 15.46 -9.95
CA PRO A 143 5.30 16.76 -9.25
C PRO A 143 4.15 17.70 -9.55
N HIS A 144 3.54 17.60 -10.74
CA HIS A 144 2.38 18.40 -11.14
C HIS A 144 1.05 17.87 -10.60
N ASN A 145 0.96 16.57 -10.19
CA ASN A 145 -0.27 15.96 -9.69
C ASN A 145 -0.52 16.31 -8.21
N LYS A 146 -0.89 17.56 -7.94
CA LYS A 146 -1.17 18.04 -6.57
C LYS A 146 -2.31 17.30 -5.87
N ARG A 147 -3.26 16.75 -6.63
CA ARG A 147 -4.38 15.97 -6.05
C ARG A 147 -3.86 14.67 -5.44
N SER A 148 -2.98 13.95 -6.16
CA SER A 148 -2.38 12.73 -5.64
C SER A 148 -1.52 13.01 -4.40
N GLN A 149 -0.70 14.08 -4.42
CA GLN A 149 0.06 14.51 -3.24
C GLN A 149 -0.84 14.70 -2.02
N GLN A 150 -1.94 15.45 -2.18
CA GLN A 150 -2.90 15.68 -1.09
C GLN A 150 -3.59 14.41 -0.59
N VAL A 151 -3.88 13.45 -1.48
CA VAL A 151 -4.44 12.15 -1.08
C VAL A 151 -3.43 11.40 -0.21
N LEU A 152 -2.17 11.33 -0.64
CA LEU A 152 -1.10 10.65 0.11
C LEU A 152 -0.86 11.31 1.47
N GLU A 153 -0.66 12.63 1.50
CA GLU A 153 -0.41 13.39 2.73
C GLU A 153 -1.56 13.26 3.74
N ARG A 154 -2.82 13.34 3.29
CA ARG A 154 -4.00 13.18 4.15
C ARG A 154 -4.14 11.76 4.72
N ASN A 155 -3.56 10.77 4.06
CA ASN A 155 -3.52 9.38 4.53
C ASN A 155 -2.25 9.06 5.32
N GLY A 156 -1.48 10.08 5.71
CA GLY A 156 -0.33 9.93 6.58
C GLY A 156 0.97 9.51 5.89
N PHE A 157 0.99 9.45 4.55
CA PHE A 157 2.22 9.16 3.83
C PHE A 157 3.27 10.25 4.05
N ILE A 158 4.50 9.82 4.28
CA ILE A 158 5.67 10.65 4.52
C ILE A 158 6.42 10.82 3.19
N TYR A 159 6.77 12.04 2.85
CA TYR A 159 7.60 12.33 1.69
C TYR A 159 9.02 11.78 1.88
N GLU A 160 9.49 10.97 0.95
CA GLU A 160 10.79 10.31 0.99
C GLU A 160 11.85 11.04 0.15
N GLY A 161 11.44 11.58 -0.99
CA GLY A 161 12.36 12.25 -1.91
C GLY A 161 11.89 12.25 -3.35
N VAL A 162 12.79 12.61 -4.26
CA VAL A 162 12.55 12.66 -5.71
C VAL A 162 13.35 11.58 -6.41
N LEU A 163 12.69 10.80 -7.25
CA LEU A 163 13.35 9.97 -8.24
C LEU A 163 13.37 10.74 -9.55
N HIS A 164 14.56 11.22 -9.93
CA HIS A 164 14.73 12.01 -11.14
C HIS A 164 14.64 11.18 -12.40
N GLN A 165 14.02 11.74 -13.46
CA GLN A 165 13.84 11.10 -14.77
C GLN A 165 13.23 9.70 -14.65
N ALA A 166 12.25 9.55 -13.78
CA ALA A 166 11.71 8.27 -13.36
C ALA A 166 10.89 7.58 -14.44
N GLU A 167 10.26 8.34 -15.32
CA GLU A 167 9.35 7.80 -16.33
C GLU A 167 9.40 8.60 -17.62
N LEU A 168 9.49 7.86 -18.74
CA LEU A 168 9.25 8.36 -20.09
C LEU A 168 7.79 8.05 -20.44
N THR A 169 6.95 9.06 -20.52
CA THR A 169 5.52 8.92 -20.82
C THR A 169 5.26 8.72 -22.32
N TYR A 170 4.04 8.27 -22.65
CA TYR A 170 3.60 7.98 -24.02
C TYR A 170 3.78 9.14 -25.01
N ASN A 171 3.75 10.39 -24.55
CA ASN A 171 3.90 11.60 -25.36
C ASN A 171 5.35 12.13 -25.43
N GLY A 172 6.32 11.35 -24.93
CA GLY A 172 7.73 11.67 -24.96
C GLY A 172 8.22 12.60 -23.84
N ASN A 173 7.37 12.97 -22.89
CA ASN A 173 7.80 13.74 -21.72
C ASN A 173 8.52 12.82 -20.72
N ILE A 174 9.54 13.37 -20.07
CA ILE A 174 10.23 12.70 -18.97
C ILE A 174 9.81 13.39 -17.68
N PHE A 175 9.31 12.61 -16.73
CA PHE A 175 8.90 13.12 -15.42
C PHE A 175 9.70 12.52 -14.28
N ASP A 176 9.92 13.34 -13.27
CA ASP A 176 10.35 12.90 -11.95
C ASP A 176 9.18 12.28 -11.20
N HIS A 177 9.47 11.36 -10.28
CA HIS A 177 8.49 10.90 -9.30
C HIS A 177 8.78 11.50 -7.92
N LEU A 178 7.77 12.08 -7.30
CA LEU A 178 7.77 12.31 -5.86
C LEU A 178 7.45 10.98 -5.19
N CYS A 179 8.38 10.50 -4.36
CA CYS A 179 8.26 9.24 -3.64
C CYS A 179 7.73 9.48 -2.24
N TYR A 180 6.83 8.62 -1.81
CA TYR A 180 6.22 8.63 -0.49
C TYR A 180 6.23 7.23 0.10
N TYR A 181 6.23 7.13 1.43
CA TYR A 181 6.10 5.88 2.15
C TYR A 181 5.21 6.02 3.37
N LEU A 182 4.61 4.92 3.80
CA LEU A 182 3.84 4.81 5.04
C LEU A 182 4.26 3.52 5.73
N PRO A 183 4.96 3.60 6.90
CA PRO A 183 5.32 2.42 7.67
C PRO A 183 4.11 1.89 8.44
N ASN A 184 4.11 0.59 8.73
CA ASN A 184 3.14 -0.02 9.62
C ASN A 184 3.46 0.36 11.06
N ILE A 185 2.81 1.41 11.55
CA ILE A 185 2.95 1.88 12.93
C ILE A 185 1.70 1.46 13.70
N CYS A 186 1.87 0.61 14.69
CA CYS A 186 0.76 0.14 15.52
C CYS A 186 1.05 0.32 17.02
N GLN A 187 0.01 0.29 17.83
CA GLN A 187 0.18 0.14 19.26
C GLN A 187 0.50 -1.32 19.57
N PRO A 188 1.54 -1.59 20.39
CA PRO A 188 1.88 -2.94 20.74
C PRO A 188 0.78 -3.60 21.58
N ALA A 189 0.55 -4.86 21.34
CA ALA A 189 -0.24 -5.72 22.19
C ALA A 189 0.62 -6.34 23.30
N PRO A 190 0.04 -6.89 24.37
CA PRO A 190 0.82 -7.50 25.48
C PRO A 190 1.79 -8.61 25.05
N GLN A 191 1.52 -9.29 23.94
CA GLN A 191 2.41 -10.30 23.37
C GLN A 191 3.71 -9.71 22.80
N ASP A 192 3.71 -8.43 22.40
CA ASP A 192 4.86 -7.76 21.79
C ASP A 192 5.82 -7.22 22.87
N TYR A 193 5.40 -7.23 24.14
CA TYR A 193 6.17 -6.64 25.23
C TYR A 193 7.50 -7.33 25.49
N ASP A 194 7.61 -8.61 25.20
CA ASP A 194 8.86 -9.35 25.41
C ASP A 194 9.92 -8.92 24.39
N GLU A 195 9.55 -8.74 23.11
CA GLU A 195 10.43 -8.23 22.07
C GLU A 195 10.83 -6.76 22.32
N ILE A 196 9.87 -5.92 22.70
CA ILE A 196 10.14 -4.52 23.10
C ILE A 196 11.15 -4.49 24.26
N LEU A 197 11.01 -5.40 25.20
CA LEU A 197 11.89 -5.49 26.36
C LEU A 197 13.32 -5.90 25.96
N GLU A 198 13.48 -6.75 24.97
CA GLU A 198 14.80 -7.11 24.42
C GLU A 198 15.48 -5.90 23.77
N VAL A 199 14.75 -5.13 22.97
CA VAL A 199 15.25 -3.88 22.37
C VAL A 199 15.62 -2.87 23.44
N TRP A 200 14.77 -2.71 24.47
CA TRP A 200 15.04 -1.84 25.61
C TRP A 200 16.32 -2.28 26.35
N GLU A 201 16.46 -3.57 26.64
CA GLU A 201 17.63 -4.10 27.34
C GLU A 201 18.92 -3.89 26.53
N ALA A 202 18.89 -4.17 25.23
CA ALA A 202 20.03 -3.96 24.35
C ALA A 202 20.46 -2.47 24.34
N SER A 203 19.50 -1.57 24.24
CA SER A 203 19.74 -0.12 24.29
C SER A 203 20.34 0.32 25.63
N VAL A 204 19.78 -0.14 26.74
CA VAL A 204 20.25 0.23 28.09
C VAL A 204 21.65 -0.30 28.33
N ARG A 205 21.95 -1.53 27.93
CA ARG A 205 23.31 -2.13 28.05
C ARG A 205 24.34 -1.34 27.24
N HIS A 206 23.95 -0.83 26.09
CA HIS A 206 24.85 -0.03 25.26
C HIS A 206 25.11 1.39 25.82
N THR A 207 24.13 1.98 26.49
CA THR A 207 24.17 3.41 26.89
C THR A 207 24.41 3.63 28.38
N HIS A 208 24.10 2.64 29.24
CA HIS A 208 24.13 2.78 30.71
C HIS A 208 25.11 1.80 31.35
N HIS A 209 26.42 1.96 31.06
CA HIS A 209 27.47 1.05 31.52
C HIS A 209 27.62 0.93 33.03
N PHE A 210 26.96 1.80 33.81
CA PHE A 210 26.94 1.74 35.28
C PHE A 210 25.89 0.77 35.84
N LEU A 211 24.98 0.26 35.01
CA LEU A 211 23.99 -0.72 35.45
C LEU A 211 24.61 -2.13 35.47
N THR A 212 24.47 -2.82 36.58
CA THR A 212 24.88 -4.21 36.75
C THR A 212 23.81 -5.18 36.29
N GLU A 213 24.17 -6.46 36.13
CA GLU A 213 23.22 -7.53 35.79
C GLU A 213 22.10 -7.64 36.85
N GLU A 214 22.41 -7.43 38.11
CA GLU A 214 21.43 -7.42 39.20
C GLU A 214 20.39 -6.29 39.03
N HIS A 215 20.85 -5.10 38.61
CA HIS A 215 19.97 -3.99 38.26
C HIS A 215 19.06 -4.36 37.06
N MET A 216 19.58 -5.00 36.04
CA MET A 216 18.79 -5.40 34.88
C MET A 216 17.70 -6.40 35.25
N GLN A 217 18.04 -7.43 36.06
CA GLN A 217 17.06 -8.39 36.57
C GLN A 217 15.96 -7.75 37.40
N PHE A 218 16.29 -6.70 38.14
CA PHE A 218 15.32 -5.95 38.95
C PHE A 218 14.39 -5.08 38.06
N TYR A 219 14.94 -4.34 37.07
CA TYR A 219 14.16 -3.42 36.26
C TYR A 219 13.33 -4.08 35.18
N LYS A 220 13.78 -5.19 34.58
CA LYS A 220 13.09 -5.90 33.51
C LYS A 220 11.60 -6.17 33.80
N PRO A 221 11.23 -6.79 34.93
CA PRO A 221 9.83 -7.03 35.28
C PRO A 221 9.03 -5.73 35.50
N LEU A 222 9.66 -4.70 36.02
CA LEU A 222 9.02 -3.40 36.23
C LEU A 222 8.71 -2.71 34.90
N VAL A 223 9.66 -2.74 33.96
CA VAL A 223 9.46 -2.18 32.62
C VAL A 223 8.30 -2.91 31.94
N ARG A 224 8.34 -4.24 31.90
CA ARG A 224 7.33 -5.06 31.24
C ARG A 224 5.92 -4.87 31.83
N ASN A 225 5.79 -4.90 33.14
CA ASN A 225 4.50 -5.06 33.80
C ASN A 225 3.89 -3.73 34.28
N HIS A 226 4.70 -2.69 34.42
CA HIS A 226 4.25 -1.41 34.98
C HIS A 226 4.48 -0.23 34.00
N TYR A 227 5.64 -0.14 33.36
CA TYR A 227 5.96 1.02 32.52
C TYR A 227 5.39 0.89 31.11
N LEU A 228 5.58 -0.25 30.42
CA LEU A 228 5.02 -0.43 29.07
C LEU A 228 3.50 -0.27 29.02
N PRO A 229 2.71 -0.85 29.95
CA PRO A 229 1.26 -0.62 29.97
C PRO A 229 0.82 0.80 30.34
N ALA A 230 1.69 1.58 30.98
CA ALA A 230 1.36 2.91 31.51
C ALA A 230 1.69 4.05 30.54
N VAL A 231 2.42 3.78 29.44
CA VAL A 231 2.79 4.78 28.44
C VAL A 231 2.05 4.55 27.14
N GLU A 232 1.84 5.63 26.39
CA GLU A 232 1.36 5.54 25.01
C GLU A 232 2.55 5.17 24.12
N LEU A 233 2.60 3.90 23.74
CA LEU A 233 3.70 3.31 23.00
C LEU A 233 3.25 2.98 21.57
N TYR A 234 4.12 3.26 20.60
CA TYR A 234 3.94 2.88 19.20
C TYR A 234 5.17 2.12 18.72
N ILE A 235 4.93 1.04 17.98
CA ILE A 235 5.99 0.27 17.33
C ILE A 235 5.84 0.36 15.82
N CYS A 236 6.99 0.40 15.14
CA CYS A 236 7.07 0.20 13.71
C CYS A 236 7.57 -1.24 13.48
N LEU A 237 6.75 -2.07 12.85
CA LEU A 237 7.12 -3.43 12.52
C LEU A 237 8.08 -3.41 11.32
N LEU A 238 9.36 -3.24 11.60
CA LEU A 238 10.43 -3.42 10.62
C LEU A 238 10.86 -4.89 10.71
N TYR A 239 10.39 -5.72 9.81
CA TYR A 239 10.94 -7.06 9.66
C TYR A 239 12.34 -6.93 9.04
N THR A 240 13.35 -6.98 9.86
CA THR A 240 14.70 -7.28 9.40
C THR A 240 14.71 -8.77 9.08
N SER A 241 14.78 -9.15 7.80
CA SER A 241 15.15 -10.52 7.45
C SER A 241 16.52 -10.80 8.07
N ASP A 242 16.68 -11.95 8.70
CA ASP A 242 17.95 -12.47 9.26
C ASP A 242 18.99 -12.74 8.17
N ALA A 243 19.26 -11.76 7.31
CA ALA A 243 20.32 -11.83 6.30
C ALA A 243 21.68 -11.37 6.85
N ALA A 244 21.81 -11.22 8.17
CA ALA A 244 23.06 -10.79 8.81
C ALA A 244 24.00 -11.93 9.23
N ASP A 245 23.61 -13.19 9.11
CA ASP A 245 24.41 -14.34 9.54
C ASP A 245 25.15 -15.08 8.40
N GLU A 246 25.15 -14.55 7.17
CA GLU A 246 25.91 -15.13 6.05
C GLU A 246 26.86 -14.13 5.36
N LEU A 247 27.72 -13.43 6.13
CA LEU A 247 28.89 -12.75 5.59
C LEU A 247 30.12 -13.00 6.45
#